data_f1d86687c6848544daa68f308e942470
#
_entry.id   f1d86687c6848544daa68f308e942470
#
_cell.length_a   1.000
_cell.length_b   1.000
_cell.length_c   1.000
_cell.angle_alpha   90.00
_cell.angle_beta   90.00
_cell.angle_gamma   90.00
#
_symmetry.space_group_name_H-M   'P 1'
#
loop_
_entity.id
_entity.type
_entity.pdbx_description
1 polymer ?
#
loop_
_entity_poly.entity_id
_entity_poly.type
_entity_poly.pdbx_seq_one_letter_code
_entity_poly.pdbx_strand_id
1 'polypeptide(L)'
;MKKSLFLIVLLFAVFGSTIAQDATPTDTTYWKKGFLGTASFTQVSLTNWAAGGQNSISLGGYMTTFANYTRDRNSWENYLELGYGLIKQGDADFQKTNDKINIVSKFGRKLSQAKDGRLYFSSLVDFRTQFAPGYSAPGDEEYISKFMAPGYALLATGIDIKVNPNFSINFAPVTGKFTFVNDDRLANAGAFGVE
;
A
#
# COMPACT_ATOMS: atom_id res chain seq x y z
N MET A 1 26.13 -29.00 -6.56
CA MET A 1 25.00 -28.16 -7.02
C MET A 1 23.61 -28.69 -6.64
N LYS A 2 23.33 -30.01 -6.67
CA LYS A 2 21.99 -30.56 -6.29
C LYS A 2 21.62 -30.42 -4.81
N LYS A 3 22.59 -30.36 -3.90
CA LYS A 3 22.36 -30.25 -2.44
C LYS A 3 21.95 -28.85 -1.98
N SER A 4 22.40 -27.79 -2.68
CA SER A 4 22.06 -26.40 -2.34
C SER A 4 20.63 -26.05 -2.73
N LEU A 5 20.12 -26.62 -3.82
CA LEU A 5 18.74 -26.40 -4.26
C LEU A 5 17.72 -27.02 -3.29
N PHE A 6 18.08 -28.18 -2.68
CA PHE A 6 17.24 -28.83 -1.68
C PHE A 6 17.16 -28.05 -0.38
N LEU A 7 18.23 -27.33 -0.01
CA LEU A 7 18.26 -26.49 1.20
C LEU A 7 17.38 -25.27 1.06
N ILE A 8 17.30 -24.65 -0.14
CA ILE A 8 16.45 -23.47 -0.39
C ILE A 8 14.97 -23.87 -0.36
N VAL A 9 14.60 -25.01 -0.93
CA VAL A 9 13.22 -25.54 -0.87
C VAL A 9 12.81 -25.89 0.56
N LEU A 10 13.73 -26.41 1.37
CA LEU A 10 13.47 -26.73 2.78
C LEU A 10 13.31 -25.47 3.63
N LEU A 11 14.05 -24.39 3.32
CA LEU A 11 13.93 -23.11 4.03
C LEU A 11 12.57 -22.45 3.80
N PHE A 12 12.01 -22.57 2.58
CA PHE A 12 10.66 -22.08 2.27
C PHE A 12 9.55 -22.92 2.93
N ALA A 13 9.78 -24.23 3.15
CA ALA A 13 8.80 -25.09 3.79
C ALA A 13 8.64 -24.82 5.31
N VAL A 14 9.67 -24.26 5.97
CA VAL A 14 9.61 -23.94 7.41
C VAL A 14 8.80 -22.66 7.69
N PHE A 15 8.67 -21.74 6.72
CA PHE A 15 7.83 -20.54 6.88
C PHE A 15 6.35 -20.79 6.60
N GLY A 16 5.97 -21.98 6.17
CA GLY A 16 4.57 -22.35 5.85
C GLY A 16 3.72 -22.79 7.04
N SER A 17 4.19 -22.72 8.26
CA SER A 17 3.36 -22.98 9.46
C SER A 17 2.49 -21.77 9.74
N THR A 18 1.45 -21.56 8.94
CA THR A 18 0.33 -20.70 9.34
C THR A 18 -0.33 -21.34 10.55
N ILE A 19 -0.11 -20.77 11.72
CA ILE A 19 -0.92 -21.07 12.89
C ILE A 19 -2.30 -20.47 12.59
N ALA A 20 -3.14 -21.24 11.91
CA ALA A 20 -4.58 -21.02 11.92
C ALA A 20 -5.04 -21.43 13.31
N GLN A 21 -4.93 -20.53 14.28
CA GLN A 21 -5.63 -20.68 15.54
C GLN A 21 -7.09 -20.32 15.26
N ASP A 22 -7.94 -21.34 15.19
CA ASP A 22 -9.37 -21.23 15.46
C ASP A 22 -9.57 -20.77 16.92
N ALA A 23 -9.28 -19.51 17.16
CA ALA A 23 -9.80 -18.84 18.33
C ALA A 23 -11.25 -18.50 18.01
N THR A 24 -12.19 -19.25 18.57
CA THR A 24 -13.57 -18.78 18.69
C THR A 24 -13.50 -17.41 19.37
N PRO A 25 -13.73 -16.31 18.68
CA PRO A 25 -13.60 -15.01 19.28
C PRO A 25 -14.79 -14.80 20.19
N THR A 26 -14.57 -14.87 21.47
CA THR A 26 -15.43 -14.16 22.43
C THR A 26 -15.13 -12.69 22.15
N ASP A 27 -15.85 -12.10 21.19
CA ASP A 27 -15.58 -10.77 20.64
C ASP A 27 -16.00 -9.71 21.67
N THR A 28 -15.11 -9.46 22.65
CA THR A 28 -15.23 -8.39 23.62
C THR A 28 -14.54 -7.11 23.13
N THR A 29 -13.93 -7.13 21.93
CA THR A 29 -13.21 -5.98 21.38
C THR A 29 -14.02 -5.33 20.27
N TYR A 30 -14.19 -4.01 20.34
CA TYR A 30 -14.80 -3.20 19.29
C TYR A 30 -13.91 -3.07 18.04
N TRP A 31 -12.76 -3.73 18.02
CA TRP A 31 -11.77 -3.70 16.96
C TRP A 31 -11.80 -4.95 16.11
N LYS A 32 -11.90 -4.77 14.79
CA LYS A 32 -11.62 -5.80 13.79
C LYS A 32 -10.29 -5.48 13.12
N LYS A 33 -9.37 -6.44 13.13
CA LYS A 33 -8.02 -6.28 12.57
C LYS A 33 -7.77 -7.38 11.57
N GLY A 34 -6.98 -7.07 10.54
CA GLY A 34 -6.56 -8.06 9.57
C GLY A 34 -5.22 -7.68 8.94
N PHE A 35 -4.56 -8.68 8.42
CA PHE A 35 -3.26 -8.58 7.77
C PHE A 35 -3.22 -9.52 6.57
N LEU A 36 -2.66 -9.04 5.48
CA LEU A 36 -2.32 -9.84 4.31
C LEU A 36 -0.91 -9.46 3.86
N GLY A 37 -0.03 -10.45 3.73
CA GLY A 37 1.29 -10.29 3.16
C GLY A 37 1.46 -11.17 1.93
N THR A 38 2.07 -10.64 0.88
CA THR A 38 2.40 -11.37 -0.34
C THR A 38 3.86 -11.12 -0.70
N ALA A 39 4.58 -12.20 -1.00
CA ALA A 39 5.90 -12.13 -1.59
C ALA A 39 5.86 -12.80 -2.98
N SER A 40 6.48 -12.18 -3.96
CA SER A 40 6.57 -12.70 -5.32
C SER A 40 8.02 -12.79 -5.78
N PHE A 41 8.31 -13.86 -6.49
CA PHE A 41 9.58 -14.07 -7.16
C PHE A 41 9.27 -14.54 -8.58
N THR A 42 9.85 -13.89 -9.57
CA THR A 42 9.71 -14.28 -10.97
C THR A 42 11.09 -14.30 -11.60
N GLN A 43 11.39 -15.35 -12.35
CA GLN A 43 12.62 -15.48 -13.12
C GLN A 43 12.28 -15.90 -14.55
N VAL A 44 12.83 -15.19 -15.52
CA VAL A 44 12.79 -15.54 -16.94
C VAL A 44 14.21 -15.81 -17.38
N SER A 45 14.45 -17.00 -17.94
CA SER A 45 15.75 -17.41 -18.49
C SER A 45 15.54 -17.88 -19.93
N LEU A 46 16.16 -17.19 -20.86
CA LEU A 46 16.05 -17.43 -22.29
C LEU A 46 17.41 -17.94 -22.81
N THR A 47 17.41 -19.12 -23.43
CA THR A 47 18.60 -19.70 -24.03
C THR A 47 18.29 -20.02 -25.48
N ASN A 48 19.10 -19.52 -26.40
CA ASN A 48 18.93 -19.71 -27.87
C ASN A 48 17.54 -19.27 -28.38
N TRP A 49 16.98 -18.21 -27.80
CA TRP A 49 15.67 -17.67 -28.13
C TRP A 49 15.79 -16.62 -29.24
N ALA A 50 15.26 -16.91 -30.43
CA ALA A 50 15.40 -16.05 -31.62
C ALA A 50 14.36 -14.92 -31.70
N ALA A 51 13.26 -14.98 -30.94
CA ALA A 51 12.16 -14.01 -31.03
C ALA A 51 12.35 -12.73 -30.21
N GLY A 52 13.53 -12.53 -29.61
CA GLY A 52 13.82 -11.39 -28.75
C GLY A 52 13.42 -11.63 -27.31
N GLY A 53 13.78 -10.71 -26.42
CA GLY A 53 13.59 -10.79 -24.97
C GLY A 53 14.91 -10.85 -24.23
N GLN A 54 14.85 -10.62 -22.91
CA GLN A 54 16.02 -10.61 -22.03
C GLN A 54 15.74 -11.50 -20.80
N ASN A 55 16.81 -12.08 -20.28
CA ASN A 55 16.75 -12.72 -18.97
C ASN A 55 16.32 -11.70 -17.94
N SER A 56 15.46 -12.09 -17.02
CA SER A 56 15.03 -11.19 -15.96
C SER A 56 14.82 -11.90 -14.64
N ILE A 57 15.00 -11.16 -13.58
CA ILE A 57 14.69 -11.56 -12.21
C ILE A 57 13.88 -10.44 -11.58
N SER A 58 12.75 -10.80 -10.97
CA SER A 58 11.90 -9.86 -10.27
C SER A 58 11.58 -10.36 -8.87
N LEU A 59 11.65 -9.43 -7.92
CA LEU A 59 11.30 -9.65 -6.51
C LEU A 59 10.24 -8.62 -6.12
N GLY A 60 9.21 -9.05 -5.41
CA GLY A 60 8.17 -8.15 -4.92
C GLY A 60 7.67 -8.54 -3.55
N GLY A 61 7.34 -7.55 -2.75
CA GLY A 61 6.65 -7.67 -1.48
C GLY A 61 5.48 -6.71 -1.41
N TYR A 62 4.37 -7.18 -0.89
CA TYR A 62 3.18 -6.39 -0.69
C TYR A 62 2.53 -6.75 0.65
N MET A 63 2.16 -5.73 1.40
CA MET A 63 1.54 -5.89 2.70
C MET A 63 0.33 -4.97 2.82
N THR A 64 -0.75 -5.53 3.28
CA THR A 64 -1.95 -4.78 3.65
C THR A 64 -2.33 -5.11 5.07
N THR A 65 -2.67 -4.12 5.86
CA THR A 65 -3.27 -4.31 7.18
C THR A 65 -4.39 -3.32 7.41
N PHE A 66 -5.37 -3.73 8.17
CA PHE A 66 -6.45 -2.86 8.59
C PHE A 66 -6.74 -3.02 10.09
N ALA A 67 -7.25 -1.95 10.69
CA ALA A 67 -7.75 -1.94 12.05
C ALA A 67 -8.99 -1.06 12.10
N ASN A 68 -10.16 -1.69 12.21
CA ASN A 68 -11.44 -1.02 12.19
C ASN A 68 -12.10 -1.09 13.56
N TYR A 69 -12.43 0.05 14.11
CA TYR A 69 -13.14 0.21 15.37
C TYR A 69 -14.59 0.56 15.10
N THR A 70 -15.50 -0.11 15.79
CA THR A 70 -16.93 0.22 15.71
C THR A 70 -17.55 0.09 17.10
N ARG A 71 -18.07 1.19 17.63
CA ARG A 71 -18.81 1.19 18.90
C ARG A 71 -19.88 2.26 18.87
N ASP A 72 -21.10 1.89 19.24
CA ASP A 72 -22.25 2.77 19.33
C ASP A 72 -22.50 3.54 18.01
N ARG A 73 -22.18 4.83 18.02
CA ARG A 73 -22.36 5.72 16.87
C ARG A 73 -21.07 6.01 16.11
N ASN A 74 -19.92 5.54 16.61
CA ASN A 74 -18.61 5.86 16.06
C ASN A 74 -18.05 4.68 15.30
N SER A 75 -17.43 4.96 14.14
CA SER A 75 -16.59 4.04 13.39
C SER A 75 -15.25 4.71 13.09
N TRP A 76 -14.19 3.93 13.13
CA TRP A 76 -12.87 4.41 12.77
C TRP A 76 -12.17 3.31 11.97
N GLU A 77 -12.01 3.55 10.69
CA GLU A 77 -11.46 2.62 9.73
C GLU A 77 -10.03 3.06 9.40
N ASN A 78 -9.07 2.19 9.62
CA ASN A 78 -7.67 2.43 9.34
C ASN A 78 -7.13 1.37 8.40
N TYR A 79 -6.37 1.79 7.42
CA TYR A 79 -5.80 0.95 6.39
C TYR A 79 -4.37 1.38 6.10
N LEU A 80 -3.45 0.41 6.11
CA LEU A 80 -2.06 0.59 5.71
C LEU A 80 -1.74 -0.37 4.58
N GLU A 81 -1.13 0.15 3.53
CA GLU A 81 -0.68 -0.59 2.38
C GLU A 81 0.78 -0.25 2.11
N LEU A 82 1.62 -1.27 2.07
CA LEU A 82 3.03 -1.16 1.75
C LEU A 82 3.34 -2.07 0.57
N GLY A 83 4.11 -1.56 -0.38
CA GLY A 83 4.56 -2.33 -1.53
C GLY A 83 5.98 -1.97 -1.89
N TYR A 84 6.80 -2.96 -2.19
CA TYR A 84 8.13 -2.76 -2.72
C TYR A 84 8.49 -3.85 -3.72
N GLY A 85 9.04 -3.47 -4.85
CA GLY A 85 9.40 -4.40 -5.90
C GLY A 85 10.62 -3.96 -6.69
N LEU A 86 11.40 -4.93 -7.11
CA LEU A 86 12.60 -4.75 -7.91
C LEU A 86 12.59 -5.69 -9.10
N ILE A 87 13.14 -5.25 -10.22
CA ILE A 87 13.43 -6.08 -11.40
C ILE A 87 14.85 -5.82 -11.89
N LYS A 88 15.50 -6.87 -12.33
CA LYS A 88 16.74 -6.81 -13.10
C LYS A 88 16.49 -7.45 -14.47
N GLN A 89 16.85 -6.77 -15.55
CA GLN A 89 16.70 -7.24 -16.93
C GLN A 89 18.05 -7.24 -17.63
N GLY A 90 18.45 -8.38 -18.16
CA GLY A 90 19.76 -8.55 -18.78
C GLY A 90 20.89 -8.22 -17.81
N ASP A 91 21.84 -7.40 -18.27
CA ASP A 91 22.98 -6.93 -17.48
C ASP A 91 22.73 -5.58 -16.78
N ALA A 92 21.53 -5.00 -16.94
CA ALA A 92 21.17 -3.75 -16.30
C ALA A 92 21.11 -3.87 -14.77
N ASP A 93 21.22 -2.76 -14.07
CA ASP A 93 21.04 -2.69 -12.63
C ASP A 93 19.59 -2.94 -12.23
N PHE A 94 19.36 -3.23 -10.94
CA PHE A 94 18.03 -3.38 -10.40
C PHE A 94 17.24 -2.09 -10.52
N GLN A 95 16.07 -2.19 -11.12
CA GLN A 95 15.07 -1.12 -11.17
C GLN A 95 13.93 -1.39 -10.20
N LYS A 96 13.42 -0.32 -9.66
CA LYS A 96 12.24 -0.33 -8.83
C LYS A 96 10.97 -0.47 -9.69
N THR A 97 10.16 -1.49 -9.44
CA THR A 97 8.90 -1.74 -10.15
C THR A 97 7.68 -1.32 -9.34
N ASN A 98 7.80 -1.33 -8.02
CA ASN A 98 6.79 -0.87 -7.09
C ASN A 98 7.46 -0.25 -5.88
N ASP A 99 6.89 0.85 -5.39
CA ASP A 99 7.35 1.49 -4.15
C ASP A 99 6.22 2.36 -3.61
N LYS A 100 5.57 1.88 -2.56
CA LYS A 100 4.35 2.48 -2.07
C LYS A 100 4.25 2.39 -0.56
N ILE A 101 3.96 3.52 0.04
CA ILE A 101 3.43 3.65 1.40
C ILE A 101 2.10 4.37 1.26
N ASN A 102 1.00 3.75 1.68
CA ASN A 102 -0.32 4.36 1.68
C ASN A 102 -0.99 4.12 3.03
N ILE A 103 -1.42 5.21 3.68
CA ILE A 103 -2.10 5.20 4.96
C ILE A 103 -3.43 5.91 4.78
N VAL A 104 -4.52 5.22 5.05
CA VAL A 104 -5.86 5.79 5.02
C VAL A 104 -6.48 5.65 6.41
N SER A 105 -7.00 6.74 6.94
CA SER A 105 -7.73 6.76 8.20
C SER A 105 -9.04 7.51 8.02
N LYS A 106 -10.17 6.85 8.25
CA LYS A 106 -11.51 7.41 8.10
C LYS A 106 -12.27 7.28 9.41
N PHE A 107 -12.60 8.41 9.99
CA PHE A 107 -13.51 8.49 11.13
C PHE A 107 -14.93 8.74 10.66
N GLY A 108 -15.89 8.04 11.22
CA GLY A 108 -17.31 8.20 10.94
C GLY A 108 -18.11 8.29 12.25
N ARG A 109 -19.08 9.20 12.29
CA ARG A 109 -20.03 9.30 13.38
C ARG A 109 -21.46 9.33 12.86
N LYS A 110 -22.27 8.38 13.28
CA LYS A 110 -23.68 8.27 12.90
C LYS A 110 -24.44 9.50 13.38
N LEU A 111 -25.09 10.24 12.46
CA LEU A 111 -25.79 11.48 12.77
C LEU A 111 -27.21 11.23 13.31
N SER A 112 -27.88 10.17 12.80
CA SER A 112 -29.22 9.81 13.23
C SER A 112 -29.21 8.74 14.33
N GLN A 113 -30.09 8.88 15.33
CA GLN A 113 -30.34 7.85 16.34
C GLN A 113 -31.33 6.78 15.86
N ALA A 114 -32.04 7.02 14.75
CA ALA A 114 -32.97 6.05 14.19
C ALA A 114 -32.26 4.74 13.85
N LYS A 115 -32.94 3.61 14.07
CA LYS A 115 -32.40 2.28 13.83
C LYS A 115 -31.91 2.11 12.39
N ASP A 116 -32.53 2.80 11.44
CA ASP A 116 -32.19 2.84 10.01
C ASP A 116 -31.31 4.02 9.60
N GLY A 117 -30.70 4.71 10.58
CA GLY A 117 -29.86 5.88 10.31
C GLY A 117 -28.69 5.54 9.38
N ARG A 118 -28.74 6.06 8.17
CA ARG A 118 -27.78 5.84 7.08
C ARG A 118 -26.80 6.97 6.88
N LEU A 119 -26.98 8.08 7.64
CA LEU A 119 -26.16 9.28 7.54
C LEU A 119 -25.07 9.28 8.60
N TYR A 120 -23.84 9.49 8.16
CA TYR A 120 -22.67 9.63 9.02
C TYR A 120 -21.94 10.91 8.69
N PHE A 121 -21.53 11.66 9.70
CA PHE A 121 -20.43 12.59 9.55
C PHE A 121 -19.16 11.80 9.32
N SER A 122 -18.33 12.18 8.35
CA SER A 122 -17.09 11.50 8.06
C SER A 122 -15.94 12.47 7.88
N SER A 123 -14.78 12.09 8.37
CA SER A 123 -13.50 12.76 8.12
C SER A 123 -12.47 11.71 7.71
N LEU A 124 -11.76 11.98 6.63
CA LEU A 124 -10.80 11.07 6.02
C LEU A 124 -9.44 11.77 5.88
N VAL A 125 -8.41 11.02 6.20
CA VAL A 125 -7.01 11.35 5.90
C VAL A 125 -6.46 10.23 5.02
N ASP A 126 -5.90 10.58 3.87
CA ASP A 126 -5.17 9.67 2.97
C ASP A 126 -3.77 10.25 2.80
N PHE A 127 -2.76 9.48 3.18
CA PHE A 127 -1.36 9.87 3.07
C PHE A 127 -0.60 8.86 2.22
N ARG A 128 0.15 9.36 1.23
CA ARG A 128 0.91 8.53 0.28
C ARG A 128 2.32 9.04 0.12
N THR A 129 3.28 8.11 0.13
CA THR A 129 4.67 8.37 -0.23
C THR A 129 5.34 7.06 -0.69
N GLN A 130 6.64 7.05 -0.78
CA GLN A 130 7.47 5.91 -1.18
C GLN A 130 8.64 5.72 -0.21
N PHE A 131 9.33 4.57 -0.27
CA PHE A 131 10.44 4.22 0.61
C PHE A 131 11.79 4.74 0.09
N ALA A 132 12.07 4.48 -1.18
CA ALA A 132 13.40 4.58 -1.75
C ALA A 132 13.47 5.57 -2.92
N PRO A 133 14.66 6.07 -3.27
CA PRO A 133 14.85 6.86 -4.48
C PRO A 133 14.33 6.13 -5.72
N GLY A 134 13.74 6.89 -6.64
CA GLY A 134 13.33 6.43 -7.96
C GLY A 134 14.17 7.13 -9.02
N TYR A 135 14.50 6.42 -10.10
CA TYR A 135 15.33 6.87 -11.21
C TYR A 135 14.57 6.75 -12.52
N SER A 136 14.91 7.57 -13.52
CA SER A 136 14.26 7.52 -14.84
C SER A 136 14.67 6.27 -15.63
N ALA A 137 15.93 5.89 -15.53
CA ALA A 137 16.49 4.72 -16.19
C ALA A 137 17.48 3.97 -15.30
N PRO A 138 17.81 2.69 -15.63
CA PRO A 138 18.85 1.94 -14.92
C PRO A 138 20.20 2.63 -15.09
N GLY A 139 20.92 2.79 -13.98
CA GLY A 139 22.26 3.42 -13.98
C GLY A 139 22.26 4.94 -13.93
N ASP A 140 21.09 5.59 -13.90
CA ASP A 140 21.02 7.04 -13.65
C ASP A 140 21.58 7.36 -12.27
N GLU A 141 22.41 8.40 -12.17
CA GLU A 141 22.96 8.89 -10.91
C GLU A 141 21.96 9.80 -10.19
N GLU A 142 21.09 10.48 -10.94
CA GLU A 142 20.14 11.44 -10.41
C GLU A 142 18.77 10.80 -10.18
N TYR A 143 18.32 10.79 -8.93
CA TYR A 143 16.96 10.35 -8.60
C TYR A 143 15.93 11.42 -9.00
N ILE A 144 14.76 10.96 -9.43
CA ILE A 144 13.61 11.81 -9.76
C ILE A 144 12.57 11.84 -8.63
N SER A 145 12.70 10.97 -7.64
CA SER A 145 11.82 10.89 -6.47
C SER A 145 12.54 10.19 -5.31
N LYS A 146 12.09 10.41 -4.08
CA LYS A 146 12.56 9.71 -2.88
C LYS A 146 11.51 9.74 -1.77
N PHE A 147 11.83 9.20 -0.58
CA PHE A 147 10.95 9.28 0.58
C PHE A 147 10.53 10.74 0.86
N MET A 148 9.22 10.98 0.99
CA MET A 148 8.62 12.31 1.17
C MET A 148 8.91 13.33 0.05
N ALA A 149 9.37 12.86 -1.10
CA ALA A 149 9.56 13.64 -2.32
C ALA A 149 9.14 12.79 -3.55
N PRO A 150 7.82 12.64 -3.82
CA PRO A 150 6.71 13.35 -3.17
C PRO A 150 6.11 12.63 -1.95
N GLY A 151 5.53 13.41 -1.05
CA GLY A 151 4.52 13.00 -0.10
C GLY A 151 3.20 13.69 -0.44
N TYR A 152 2.10 12.95 -0.45
CA TYR A 152 0.77 13.50 -0.71
C TYR A 152 -0.11 13.27 0.52
N ALA A 153 -0.79 14.31 0.99
CA ALA A 153 -1.84 14.19 1.99
C ALA A 153 -3.15 14.74 1.44
N LEU A 154 -4.21 13.96 1.57
CA LEU A 154 -5.57 14.38 1.26
C LEU A 154 -6.38 14.35 2.55
N LEU A 155 -7.02 15.48 2.86
CA LEU A 155 -7.96 15.63 3.96
C LEU A 155 -9.34 15.87 3.37
N ALA A 156 -10.33 15.10 3.79
CA ALA A 156 -11.69 15.24 3.32
C ALA A 156 -12.67 15.13 4.49
N THR A 157 -13.61 16.07 4.57
CA THR A 157 -14.65 16.07 5.61
C THR A 157 -16.01 16.30 4.98
N GLY A 158 -16.99 15.50 5.38
CA GLY A 158 -18.32 15.56 4.81
C GLY A 158 -19.30 14.58 5.40
N ILE A 159 -20.19 14.07 4.55
CA ILE A 159 -21.27 13.15 4.92
C ILE A 159 -21.12 11.86 4.11
N ASP A 160 -21.23 10.75 4.81
CA ASP A 160 -21.25 9.40 4.24
C ASP A 160 -22.67 8.84 4.36
N ILE A 161 -23.26 8.46 3.25
CA ILE A 161 -24.60 7.91 3.15
C ILE A 161 -24.49 6.41 2.86
N LYS A 162 -24.76 5.57 3.83
CA LYS A 162 -24.79 4.09 3.65
C LYS A 162 -26.15 3.67 3.12
N VAL A 163 -26.30 3.58 1.81
CA VAL A 163 -27.57 3.22 1.18
C VAL A 163 -27.95 1.76 1.50
N ASN A 164 -26.98 0.86 1.40
CA ASN A 164 -27.11 -0.56 1.79
C ASN A 164 -25.70 -1.12 2.16
N PRO A 165 -25.57 -2.39 2.58
CA PRO A 165 -24.28 -2.97 2.95
C PRO A 165 -23.21 -2.95 1.86
N ASN A 166 -23.62 -2.89 0.60
CA ASN A 166 -22.72 -2.97 -0.56
C ASN A 166 -22.52 -1.63 -1.28
N PHE A 167 -23.27 -0.58 -0.88
CA PHE A 167 -23.23 0.71 -1.57
C PHE A 167 -23.31 1.89 -0.60
N SER A 168 -22.33 2.75 -0.68
CA SER A 168 -22.30 4.01 0.07
C SER A 168 -21.90 5.17 -0.85
N ILE A 169 -22.36 6.36 -0.50
CA ILE A 169 -22.05 7.62 -1.17
C ILE A 169 -21.35 8.52 -0.16
N ASN A 170 -20.14 8.97 -0.49
CA ASN A 170 -19.43 9.96 0.30
C ASN A 170 -19.50 11.31 -0.42
N PHE A 171 -19.99 12.33 0.28
CA PHE A 171 -20.00 13.71 -0.17
C PHE A 171 -19.16 14.55 0.77
N ALA A 172 -17.96 14.95 0.33
CA ALA A 172 -17.00 15.69 1.11
C ALA A 172 -16.74 17.08 0.52
N PRO A 173 -17.58 18.08 0.84
CA PRO A 173 -17.44 19.43 0.27
C PRO A 173 -16.18 20.16 0.75
N VAL A 174 -15.65 19.76 1.90
CA VAL A 174 -14.38 20.29 2.43
C VAL A 174 -13.29 19.26 2.16
N THR A 175 -12.54 19.49 1.10
CA THR A 175 -11.43 18.61 0.70
C THR A 175 -10.19 19.44 0.38
N GLY A 176 -9.07 19.08 0.95
CA GLY A 176 -7.76 19.67 0.69
C GLY A 176 -6.75 18.58 0.29
N LYS A 177 -5.97 18.87 -0.75
CA LYS A 177 -4.82 18.04 -1.16
C LYS A 177 -3.55 18.85 -0.95
N PHE A 178 -2.58 18.25 -0.27
CA PHE A 178 -1.27 18.82 0.02
C PHE A 178 -0.20 17.95 -0.63
N THR A 179 0.77 18.60 -1.25
CA THR A 179 1.95 17.95 -1.83
C THR A 179 3.17 18.41 -1.04
N PHE A 180 3.96 17.46 -0.58
CA PHE A 180 5.22 17.70 0.12
C PHE A 180 6.37 17.22 -0.74
N VAL A 181 7.41 18.04 -0.88
CA VAL A 181 8.65 17.67 -1.56
C VAL A 181 9.81 17.97 -0.59
N ASN A 182 10.15 16.97 0.23
CA ASN A 182 11.23 17.09 1.22
C ASN A 182 12.60 16.84 0.59
N ASP A 183 12.88 17.60 -0.46
CA ASP A 183 14.15 17.60 -1.18
C ASP A 183 14.32 18.93 -1.91
N ASP A 184 15.34 19.69 -1.54
CA ASP A 184 15.57 21.05 -2.06
C ASP A 184 15.82 21.05 -3.58
N ARG A 185 16.52 20.05 -4.12
CA ARG A 185 16.80 19.95 -5.55
C ARG A 185 15.50 19.74 -6.35
N LEU A 186 14.67 18.79 -5.92
CA LEU A 186 13.41 18.49 -6.57
C LEU A 186 12.39 19.63 -6.39
N ALA A 187 12.33 20.23 -5.21
CA ALA A 187 11.45 21.36 -4.94
C ALA A 187 11.83 22.58 -5.79
N ASN A 188 13.11 22.96 -5.83
CA ASN A 188 13.60 24.08 -6.64
C ASN A 188 13.45 23.83 -8.15
N ALA A 189 13.38 22.56 -8.59
CA ALA A 189 13.10 22.20 -9.96
C ALA A 189 11.59 22.21 -10.29
N GLY A 190 10.71 22.55 -9.35
CA GLY A 190 9.26 22.55 -9.55
C GLY A 190 8.68 21.13 -9.67
N ALA A 191 9.38 20.11 -9.18
CA ALA A 191 8.93 18.72 -9.27
C ALA A 191 7.61 18.54 -8.51
N PHE A 192 6.73 17.68 -9.05
CA PHE A 192 5.42 17.35 -8.47
C PHE A 192 4.46 18.54 -8.30
N GLY A 193 4.73 19.66 -8.99
CA GLY A 193 3.87 20.85 -9.01
C GLY A 193 3.97 21.69 -7.73
N VAL A 194 5.09 21.67 -7.04
CA VAL A 194 5.42 22.62 -5.97
C VAL A 194 6.22 23.79 -6.57
N GLU A 195 6.00 25.02 -6.05
CA GLU A 195 6.68 26.24 -6.42
C GLU A 195 7.51 26.75 -5.25
#